data_f093d643141a51722822e65efc81e827
#
_entry.id   f093d643141a51722822e65efc81e827
#
_cell.length_a   1.000
_cell.length_b   1.000
_cell.length_c   1.000
_cell.angle_alpha   90.00
_cell.angle_beta   90.00
_cell.angle_gamma   90.00
#
_symmetry.space_group_name_H-M   'P 1'
#
loop_
_entity.id
_entity.type
_entity.pdbx_description
1 polymer ?
#
loop_
_entity_poly.entity_id
_entity_poly.type
_entity_poly.pdbx_seq_one_letter_code
_entity_poly.pdbx_strand_id
1 'polypeptide(L)' 'MVEAPITVNVAYDPEIDVWYVKASSLAGLNVEAKTVDRLIDKLAGAVTDILEEKRPTS' A
#
# COMPACT_ATOMS: atom_id res chain seq x y z
N MET A 1 2.20 13.30 -20.28
CA MET A 1 3.24 12.79 -19.39
C MET A 1 2.78 11.48 -18.76
N VAL A 2 3.65 10.52 -18.72
CA VAL A 2 3.33 9.21 -18.17
C VAL A 2 3.91 9.11 -16.76
N GLU A 3 3.06 8.73 -15.82
CA GLU A 3 3.52 8.51 -14.45
C GLU A 3 4.07 7.11 -14.32
N ALA A 4 5.10 6.96 -13.50
CA ALA A 4 5.65 5.65 -13.23
C ALA A 4 4.60 4.83 -12.46
N PRO A 5 4.51 3.54 -12.76
CA PRO A 5 3.58 2.69 -12.01
C PRO A 5 4.01 2.58 -10.55
N ILE A 6 3.01 2.44 -9.68
CA ILE A 6 3.26 2.20 -8.27
C ILE A 6 3.46 0.71 -8.10
N THR A 7 4.59 0.33 -7.55
CA THR A 7 4.87 -1.07 -7.26
C THR A 7 4.83 -1.30 -5.77
N VAL A 8 4.25 -2.41 -5.36
CA VAL A 8 4.12 -2.78 -3.97
C VAL A 8 4.53 -4.23 -3.82
N ASN A 9 5.50 -4.49 -2.97
CA ASN A 9 5.91 -5.84 -2.63
C ASN A 9 5.34 -6.20 -1.28
N VAL A 10 4.65 -7.33 -1.21
CA VAL A 10 4.05 -7.80 0.03
C VAL A 10 4.74 -9.07 0.47
N ALA A 11 4.65 -9.33 1.77
CA ALA A 11 5.23 -10.53 2.36
C ALA A 11 4.28 -11.04 3.43
N TYR A 12 4.47 -12.31 3.81
CA TYR A 12 3.67 -12.95 4.83
C TYR A 12 4.54 -13.22 6.05
N ASP A 13 4.05 -12.84 7.21
CA ASP A 13 4.74 -13.09 8.48
C ASP A 13 4.03 -14.24 9.19
N PRO A 14 4.63 -15.44 9.20
CA PRO A 14 3.97 -16.59 9.81
C PRO A 14 3.87 -16.52 11.33
N GLU A 15 4.68 -15.71 11.97
CA GLU A 15 4.65 -15.61 13.43
C GLU A 15 3.37 -14.95 13.91
N ILE A 16 2.90 -13.94 13.19
CA ILE A 16 1.69 -13.23 13.57
C ILE A 16 0.56 -13.45 12.58
N ASP A 17 0.80 -14.27 11.55
CA ASP A 17 -0.21 -14.65 10.56
C ASP A 17 -0.81 -13.42 9.88
N VAL A 18 0.07 -12.60 9.33
CA VAL A 18 -0.32 -11.33 8.72
C VAL A 18 0.44 -11.12 7.42
N TRP A 19 -0.26 -10.60 6.41
CA TRP A 19 0.35 -10.11 5.18
C TRP A 19 0.63 -8.62 5.36
N TYR A 20 1.78 -8.17 4.90
CA TYR A 20 2.17 -6.78 5.08
C TYR A 20 2.95 -6.26 3.88
N VAL A 21 3.05 -4.95 3.78
CA VAL A 21 3.83 -4.31 2.72
C VAL A 21 5.30 -4.33 3.13
N LYS A 22 6.10 -5.04 2.35
CA LYS A 22 7.54 -5.15 2.60
C LYS A 22 8.29 -3.97 2.01
N ALA A 23 7.90 -3.56 0.82
CA ALA A 23 8.52 -2.44 0.12
C ALA A 23 7.54 -1.84 -0.87
N SER A 24 7.71 -0.56 -1.17
CA SER A 24 6.82 0.13 -2.07
C SER A 24 7.55 1.30 -2.69
N SER A 25 7.22 1.61 -3.94
CA SER A 25 7.73 2.80 -4.59
C SER A 25 7.05 4.06 -4.07
N LEU A 26 5.94 3.90 -3.35
CA LEU A 26 5.21 5.03 -2.79
C LEU A 26 5.55 5.15 -1.31
N ALA A 27 6.16 6.26 -0.92
CA ALA A 27 6.57 6.47 0.47
C ALA A 27 5.35 6.57 1.38
N GLY A 28 5.48 6.05 2.58
CA GLY A 28 4.43 6.14 3.58
C GLY A 28 3.40 5.04 3.52
N LEU A 29 3.53 4.12 2.59
CA LEU A 29 2.58 3.02 2.46
C LEU A 29 2.93 1.93 3.47
N ASN A 30 2.07 1.78 4.48
CA ASN A 30 2.31 0.84 5.58
C ASN A 30 0.99 0.20 5.96
N VAL A 31 0.72 -0.97 5.40
CA VAL A 31 -0.57 -1.64 5.52
C VAL A 31 -0.34 -3.11 5.85
N GLU A 32 -1.22 -3.68 6.66
CA GLU A 32 -1.19 -5.11 6.93
C GLU A 32 -2.60 -5.65 7.07
N ALA A 33 -2.76 -6.96 6.82
CA ALA A 33 -4.05 -7.62 6.92
C ALA A 33 -3.87 -9.12 7.06
N LYS A 34 -4.91 -9.80 7.51
CA LYS A 34 -4.88 -11.24 7.74
C LYS A 34 -4.93 -12.05 6.44
N THR A 35 -5.48 -11.48 5.38
CA THR A 35 -5.57 -12.16 4.09
C THR A 35 -5.11 -11.23 2.99
N VAL A 36 -4.71 -11.83 1.87
CA VAL A 36 -4.29 -11.06 0.71
C VAL A 36 -5.43 -10.18 0.18
N ASP A 37 -6.64 -10.73 0.15
CA ASP A 37 -7.79 -9.97 -0.34
C ASP A 37 -8.02 -8.72 0.49
N ARG A 38 -7.94 -8.86 1.81
CA ARG A 38 -8.11 -7.71 2.69
C ARG A 38 -6.96 -6.73 2.56
N LEU A 39 -5.76 -7.25 2.33
CA LEU A 39 -4.60 -6.39 2.13
C LEU A 39 -4.79 -5.54 0.87
N ILE A 40 -5.27 -6.14 -0.20
CA ILE A 40 -5.51 -5.42 -1.45
C ILE A 40 -6.54 -4.31 -1.25
N ASP A 41 -7.62 -4.61 -0.53
CA ASP A 41 -8.64 -3.60 -0.23
C ASP A 41 -8.04 -2.43 0.55
N LYS A 42 -7.24 -2.73 1.56
CA LYS A 42 -6.61 -1.68 2.36
C LYS A 42 -5.61 -0.89 1.55
N LEU A 43 -4.88 -1.57 0.66
CA LEU A 43 -3.90 -0.90 -0.19
C LEU A 43 -4.57 0.12 -1.10
N ALA A 44 -5.69 -0.23 -1.68
CA ALA A 44 -6.41 0.68 -2.56
C ALA A 44 -6.77 1.97 -1.82
N GLY A 45 -7.30 1.85 -0.61
CA GLY A 45 -7.63 3.02 0.19
C GLY A 45 -6.41 3.81 0.62
N ALA A 46 -5.36 3.11 1.04
CA ALA A 46 -4.14 3.77 1.51
C ALA A 46 -3.45 4.54 0.38
N VAL A 47 -3.39 3.95 -0.80
CA VAL A 47 -2.79 4.62 -1.95
C VAL A 47 -3.58 5.88 -2.30
N THR A 48 -4.90 5.78 -2.30
CA THR A 48 -5.75 6.92 -2.58
C THR A 48 -5.51 8.04 -1.56
N ASP A 49 -5.44 7.69 -0.29
CA ASP A 49 -5.22 8.68 0.76
C ASP A 49 -3.87 9.38 0.60
N ILE A 50 -2.82 8.62 0.34
CA ILE A 50 -1.49 9.19 0.18
C ILE A 50 -1.44 10.11 -1.02
N LEU A 51 -2.04 9.69 -2.13
CA LEU A 51 -2.04 10.51 -3.34
C LEU A 51 -2.84 11.79 -3.14
N GLU A 52 -3.92 11.72 -2.39
CA GLU A 52 -4.72 12.91 -2.11
C GLU A 52 -3.97 13.88 -1.22
N GLU A 53 -3.20 13.37 -0.26
CA GLU A 53 -2.39 14.24 0.59
C GLU A 53 -1.30 14.96 -0.18
N LYS A 54 -0.76 14.31 -1.19
CA LYS A 54 0.31 14.90 -1.99
C LYS A 54 -0.21 15.80 -3.09
N ARG A 55 -1.50 15.78 -3.32
CA ARG A 55 -2.09 16.61 -4.35
C ARG A 55 -2.09 18.05 -3.89
N PRO A 56 -1.66 18.99 -4.74
CA PRO A 56 -1.75 20.39 -4.37
C PRO A 56 -3.21 20.80 -4.21
N THR A 57 -3.48 21.49 -3.12
CA THR A 57 -4.82 21.98 -2.89
C THR A 57 -4.95 23.35 -3.52
N SER A 58 -6.09 23.56 -4.09
CA SER A 58 -6.36 24.84 -4.72
C SER A 58 -7.34 25.62 -3.87
#